data_269e61b9f2f8cbf237ce9ed311987b20
#
_entry.id   269e61b9f2f8cbf237ce9ed311987b20
#
_cell.length_a   1.000
_cell.length_b   1.000
_cell.length_c   1.000
_cell.angle_alpha   90.00
_cell.angle_beta   90.00
_cell.angle_gamma   90.00
#
_symmetry.space_group_name_H-M   'P 1'
#
loop_
_entity.id
_entity.type
_entity.pdbx_description
1 polymer ?
#
loop_
_entity_poly.entity_id
_entity_poly.type
_entity_poly.pdbx_seq_one_letter_code
_entity_poly.pdbx_strand_id
1 'polypeptide(L)'
;MPHPPALAVLMIFRKRRADANFSIEASFKETLKYLHANRRIDLREFVSTHLSIGLVPRLRALWELRREHAEVYHITGDIHFLVMGLPGKKTLLTIHDLGFLERGSHPLSRWLLKKLWLDWPVQRARMVTAVSDATRLAIIQCTGCPPSKVVTIPTLVSDTYTRKSKVFNRERPQILHIGLAPNKNFHRHVLALAGLPCTLQIIGPLSEAQHAHLRQHQIDYRADANLPLDAMQRAYQACDVLLFASTLEGFGMPIIEAQTVGRVVVTSDISSMPEISGGAACLVDPYQVASIRAGLERVIHETDYRESLITAGYLNVQRFTGEQVAQAYAQAYEKIAANLDFAS
;
A
#
# COMPACT_ATOMS: atom_id res chain seq x y z
N MET A 1 -24.74 3.72 -33.99
CA MET A 1 -23.32 3.80 -34.38
C MET A 1 -22.60 2.64 -33.70
N PRO A 2 -21.73 1.90 -34.38
CA PRO A 2 -20.95 0.88 -33.71
C PRO A 2 -20.11 1.53 -32.62
N HIS A 3 -20.10 0.96 -31.42
CA HIS A 3 -19.23 1.42 -30.34
C HIS A 3 -17.77 1.33 -30.83
N PRO A 4 -16.92 2.32 -30.50
CA PRO A 4 -15.50 2.22 -30.78
C PRO A 4 -14.95 0.92 -30.15
N PRO A 5 -13.96 0.26 -30.79
CA PRO A 5 -13.37 -0.95 -30.23
C PRO A 5 -12.84 -0.66 -28.82
N ALA A 6 -13.01 -1.63 -27.93
CA ALA A 6 -12.49 -1.52 -26.57
C ALA A 6 -10.96 -1.42 -26.58
N LEU A 7 -10.39 -0.57 -25.75
CA LEU A 7 -8.95 -0.35 -25.61
C LEU A 7 -8.27 -1.59 -25.02
N ALA A 8 -7.35 -2.19 -25.77
CA ALA A 8 -6.63 -3.37 -25.33
C ALA A 8 -5.53 -3.04 -24.32
N VAL A 9 -5.73 -3.44 -23.05
CA VAL A 9 -4.81 -3.21 -21.93
C VAL A 9 -4.26 -4.53 -21.41
N LEU A 10 -2.93 -4.65 -21.28
CA LEU A 10 -2.28 -5.79 -20.67
C LEU A 10 -1.74 -5.39 -19.28
N MET A 11 -2.35 -5.91 -18.22
CA MET A 11 -1.85 -5.75 -16.86
C MET A 11 -0.85 -6.84 -16.53
N ILE A 12 0.33 -6.44 -16.07
CA ILE A 12 1.50 -7.30 -15.87
C ILE A 12 1.78 -7.44 -14.37
N PHE A 13 1.64 -8.66 -13.88
CA PHE A 13 1.83 -9.03 -12.49
C PHE A 13 3.12 -9.80 -12.27
N ARG A 14 3.70 -9.67 -11.09
CA ARG A 14 4.80 -10.55 -10.68
C ARG A 14 4.28 -11.96 -10.38
N LYS A 15 5.13 -12.97 -10.57
CA LYS A 15 4.87 -14.30 -10.02
C LYS A 15 4.88 -14.25 -8.50
N ARG A 16 3.87 -14.81 -7.87
CA ARG A 16 3.76 -14.86 -6.41
C ARG A 16 4.93 -15.66 -5.80
N ARG A 17 5.45 -15.16 -4.69
CA ARG A 17 6.35 -15.89 -3.80
C ARG A 17 5.53 -16.48 -2.66
N ALA A 18 5.87 -17.68 -2.20
CA ALA A 18 5.16 -18.33 -1.10
C ALA A 18 5.19 -17.51 0.21
N ASP A 19 6.26 -16.73 0.42
CA ASP A 19 6.53 -15.99 1.66
C ASP A 19 6.32 -14.47 1.53
N ALA A 20 5.71 -13.98 0.44
CA ALA A 20 5.58 -12.54 0.19
C ALA A 20 4.24 -11.99 0.68
N ASN A 21 4.28 -10.77 1.25
CA ASN A 21 3.09 -10.01 1.60
C ASN A 21 2.19 -9.80 0.37
N PHE A 22 0.91 -10.15 0.51
CA PHE A 22 -0.09 -10.22 -0.55
C PHE A 22 -0.76 -8.89 -0.89
N SER A 23 -0.38 -7.79 -0.27
CA SER A 23 -1.14 -6.53 -0.32
C SER A 23 -1.27 -5.92 -1.72
N ILE A 24 -0.19 -5.92 -2.52
CA ILE A 24 -0.18 -5.32 -3.86
C ILE A 24 -1.07 -6.11 -4.82
N GLU A 25 -0.86 -7.42 -4.90
CA GLU A 25 -1.63 -8.29 -5.79
C GLU A 25 -3.11 -8.39 -5.37
N ALA A 26 -3.39 -8.34 -4.07
CA ALA A 26 -4.75 -8.33 -3.55
C ALA A 26 -5.47 -7.05 -3.95
N SER A 27 -4.83 -5.90 -3.78
CA SER A 27 -5.37 -4.60 -4.16
C SER A 27 -5.66 -4.50 -5.66
N PHE A 28 -4.73 -4.93 -6.51
CA PHE A 28 -4.99 -4.93 -7.95
C PHE A 28 -6.06 -5.93 -8.37
N LYS A 29 -6.21 -7.07 -7.69
CA LYS A 29 -7.32 -7.98 -7.95
C LYS A 29 -8.69 -7.37 -7.66
N GLU A 30 -8.78 -6.57 -6.61
CA GLU A 30 -9.98 -5.78 -6.35
C GLU A 30 -10.19 -4.73 -7.46
N THR A 31 -9.14 -4.00 -7.86
CA THR A 31 -9.19 -3.03 -8.96
C THR A 31 -9.65 -3.66 -10.28
N LEU A 32 -9.20 -4.89 -10.58
CA LEU A 32 -9.61 -5.63 -11.77
C LEU A 32 -11.12 -5.84 -11.87
N LYS A 33 -11.82 -6.11 -10.75
CA LYS A 33 -13.28 -6.28 -10.74
C LYS A 33 -13.99 -5.07 -11.33
N TYR A 34 -13.56 -3.88 -10.95
CA TYR A 34 -14.13 -2.62 -11.40
C TYR A 34 -13.68 -2.25 -12.82
N LEU A 35 -12.44 -2.56 -13.20
CA LEU A 35 -11.95 -2.33 -14.55
C LEU A 35 -12.63 -3.24 -15.58
N HIS A 36 -12.89 -4.52 -15.27
CA HIS A 36 -13.65 -5.44 -16.13
C HIS A 36 -15.10 -4.99 -16.33
N ALA A 37 -15.68 -4.26 -15.40
CA ALA A 37 -17.02 -3.67 -15.57
C ALA A 37 -17.03 -2.53 -16.60
N ASN A 38 -15.87 -1.95 -16.94
CA ASN A 38 -15.74 -0.88 -17.92
C ASN A 38 -15.69 -1.45 -19.35
N ARG A 39 -16.80 -1.40 -20.08
CA ARG A 39 -16.92 -1.91 -21.46
C ARG A 39 -16.00 -1.26 -22.50
N ARG A 40 -15.33 -0.14 -22.16
CA ARG A 40 -14.38 0.53 -23.03
C ARG A 40 -12.98 -0.06 -22.97
N ILE A 41 -12.71 -0.98 -22.04
CA ILE A 41 -11.40 -1.58 -21.81
C ILE A 41 -11.51 -3.09 -22.03
N ASP A 42 -10.69 -3.61 -22.93
CA ASP A 42 -10.43 -5.04 -23.10
C ASP A 42 -9.18 -5.37 -22.25
N LEU A 43 -9.41 -5.85 -21.01
CA LEU A 43 -8.36 -6.05 -20.02
C LEU A 43 -7.89 -7.50 -20.01
N ARG A 44 -6.59 -7.70 -20.23
CA ARG A 44 -5.93 -9.00 -20.14
C ARG A 44 -4.86 -8.97 -19.03
N GLU A 45 -4.67 -10.09 -18.37
CA GLU A 45 -3.68 -10.28 -17.34
C GLU A 45 -2.50 -11.11 -17.86
N PHE A 46 -1.29 -10.66 -17.54
CA PHE A 46 -0.06 -11.42 -17.78
C PHE A 46 0.65 -11.65 -16.45
N VAL A 47 0.92 -12.90 -16.11
CA VAL A 47 1.73 -13.28 -14.95
C VAL A 47 2.94 -14.03 -15.49
N SER A 48 4.15 -13.48 -15.30
CA SER A 48 5.38 -14.18 -15.73
C SER A 48 5.47 -15.57 -15.08
N THR A 49 5.86 -16.56 -15.87
CA THR A 49 6.10 -17.93 -15.35
C THR A 49 7.37 -18.00 -14.49
N HIS A 50 8.21 -16.96 -14.52
CA HIS A 50 9.49 -16.90 -13.85
C HIS A 50 9.47 -15.96 -12.63
N LEU A 51 10.15 -16.37 -11.54
CA LEU A 51 10.38 -15.50 -10.38
C LEU A 51 11.34 -14.37 -10.75
N SER A 52 11.11 -13.16 -10.26
CA SER A 52 11.97 -11.98 -10.51
C SER A 52 13.28 -11.98 -9.70
N ILE A 53 13.87 -13.17 -9.47
CA ILE A 53 15.11 -13.35 -8.70
C ILE A 53 16.20 -13.85 -9.63
N GLY A 54 17.33 -13.14 -9.67
CA GLY A 54 18.45 -13.47 -10.55
C GLY A 54 18.32 -12.92 -11.98
N LEU A 55 19.39 -12.98 -12.75
CA LEU A 55 19.43 -12.39 -14.10
C LEU A 55 18.66 -13.23 -15.13
N VAL A 56 18.88 -14.56 -15.13
CA VAL A 56 18.28 -15.46 -16.12
C VAL A 56 16.75 -15.47 -16.08
N PRO A 57 16.08 -15.62 -14.91
CA PRO A 57 14.62 -15.53 -14.84
C PRO A 57 14.07 -14.18 -15.31
N ARG A 58 14.78 -13.08 -15.06
CA ARG A 58 14.39 -11.75 -15.54
C ARG A 58 14.46 -11.63 -17.06
N LEU A 59 15.53 -12.14 -17.67
CA LEU A 59 15.66 -12.16 -19.12
C LEU A 59 14.59 -13.03 -19.78
N ARG A 60 14.25 -14.17 -19.19
CA ARG A 60 13.15 -15.02 -19.65
C ARG A 60 11.80 -14.32 -19.55
N ALA A 61 11.51 -13.63 -18.45
CA ALA A 61 10.31 -12.85 -18.28
C ALA A 61 10.18 -11.73 -19.34
N LEU A 62 11.29 -11.05 -19.66
CA LEU A 62 11.35 -10.06 -20.74
C LEU A 62 11.07 -10.70 -22.12
N TRP A 63 11.57 -11.90 -22.36
CA TRP A 63 11.35 -12.62 -23.62
C TRP A 63 9.90 -13.13 -23.76
N GLU A 64 9.29 -13.63 -22.68
CA GLU A 64 7.87 -13.99 -22.64
C GLU A 64 7.00 -12.77 -22.97
N LEU A 65 7.28 -11.63 -22.34
CA LEU A 65 6.49 -10.41 -22.48
C LEU A 65 6.55 -9.81 -23.89
N ARG A 66 7.65 -10.02 -24.65
CA ARG A 66 7.78 -9.53 -26.02
C ARG A 66 6.79 -10.16 -27.00
N ARG A 67 6.17 -11.28 -26.66
CA ARG A 67 5.17 -11.97 -27.47
C ARG A 67 3.77 -11.41 -27.25
N GLU A 68 3.58 -10.66 -26.20
CA GLU A 68 2.31 -10.04 -25.87
C GLU A 68 2.12 -8.72 -26.62
N HIS A 69 0.91 -8.51 -27.12
CA HIS A 69 0.55 -7.31 -27.87
C HIS A 69 -0.64 -6.64 -27.22
N ALA A 70 -0.51 -5.34 -26.90
CA ALA A 70 -1.55 -4.50 -26.35
C ALA A 70 -1.36 -3.04 -26.82
N GLU A 71 -2.40 -2.23 -26.69
CA GLU A 71 -2.32 -0.79 -26.91
C GLU A 71 -1.70 -0.09 -25.70
N VAL A 72 -1.96 -0.60 -24.48
CA VAL A 72 -1.36 -0.14 -23.23
C VAL A 72 -0.84 -1.33 -22.43
N TYR A 73 0.36 -1.19 -21.88
CA TYR A 73 1.00 -2.13 -20.98
C TYR A 73 1.07 -1.52 -19.59
N HIS A 74 0.49 -2.18 -18.58
CA HIS A 74 0.50 -1.69 -17.22
C HIS A 74 1.30 -2.62 -16.30
N ILE A 75 2.46 -2.16 -15.82
CA ILE A 75 3.27 -2.86 -14.82
C ILE A 75 2.78 -2.48 -13.43
N THR A 76 2.25 -3.45 -12.68
CA THR A 76 1.48 -3.22 -11.44
C THR A 76 2.28 -3.27 -10.14
N GLY A 77 3.58 -3.56 -10.19
CA GLY A 77 4.36 -3.71 -8.94
C GLY A 77 5.87 -3.84 -9.14
N ASP A 78 6.56 -4.46 -8.20
CA ASP A 78 8.03 -4.53 -8.00
C ASP A 78 8.85 -5.15 -9.16
N ILE A 79 8.32 -5.20 -10.35
CA ILE A 79 8.96 -5.72 -11.57
C ILE A 79 9.27 -4.61 -12.57
N HIS A 80 9.67 -3.45 -12.07
CA HIS A 80 9.89 -2.22 -12.83
C HIS A 80 10.84 -2.43 -14.04
N PHE A 81 11.81 -3.35 -13.95
CA PHE A 81 12.74 -3.69 -15.03
C PHE A 81 12.03 -4.17 -16.32
N LEU A 82 10.79 -4.67 -16.23
CA LEU A 82 10.03 -5.11 -17.41
C LEU A 82 9.70 -3.98 -18.38
N VAL A 83 9.72 -2.72 -17.93
CA VAL A 83 9.60 -1.54 -18.80
C VAL A 83 10.65 -1.57 -19.91
N MET A 84 11.82 -2.17 -19.67
CA MET A 84 12.92 -2.23 -20.62
C MET A 84 12.60 -3.13 -21.85
N GLY A 85 11.70 -4.09 -21.70
CA GLY A 85 11.24 -4.99 -22.77
C GLY A 85 10.00 -4.53 -23.51
N LEU A 86 9.39 -3.42 -23.09
CA LEU A 86 8.12 -2.91 -23.63
C LEU A 86 8.28 -1.63 -24.43
N PRO A 87 7.29 -1.30 -25.30
CA PRO A 87 7.22 -0.01 -25.95
C PRO A 87 6.96 1.09 -24.90
N GLY A 88 7.99 1.84 -24.52
CA GLY A 88 7.90 2.84 -23.44
C GLY A 88 6.75 3.83 -23.60
N LYS A 89 6.47 4.29 -24.84
CA LYS A 89 5.36 5.21 -25.18
C LYS A 89 3.97 4.64 -24.89
N LYS A 90 3.85 3.31 -24.72
CA LYS A 90 2.60 2.60 -24.42
C LYS A 90 2.58 2.02 -22.99
N THR A 91 3.56 2.35 -22.16
CA THR A 91 3.75 1.71 -20.86
C THR A 91 3.37 2.64 -19.70
N LEU A 92 2.48 2.16 -18.84
CA LEU A 92 2.18 2.65 -17.50
C LEU A 92 2.97 1.85 -16.47
N LEU A 93 3.61 2.53 -15.52
CA LEU A 93 4.34 1.92 -14.42
C LEU A 93 3.76 2.37 -13.09
N THR A 94 3.25 1.45 -12.26
CA THR A 94 2.84 1.76 -10.88
C THR A 94 3.98 1.50 -9.92
N ILE A 95 4.30 2.50 -9.08
CA ILE A 95 5.29 2.43 -8.00
C ILE A 95 4.57 2.56 -6.67
N HIS A 96 4.69 1.54 -5.82
CA HIS A 96 4.02 1.50 -4.52
C HIS A 96 4.79 2.22 -3.42
N ASP A 97 6.11 2.06 -3.38
CA ASP A 97 7.02 2.74 -2.45
C ASP A 97 8.44 2.77 -3.01
N LEU A 98 9.33 3.45 -2.31
CA LEU A 98 10.77 3.49 -2.60
C LEU A 98 11.61 2.78 -1.53
N GLY A 99 11.01 2.01 -0.63
CA GLY A 99 11.71 1.32 0.45
C GLY A 99 12.78 0.32 -0.03
N PHE A 100 12.67 -0.13 -1.29
CA PHE A 100 13.70 -0.97 -1.90
C PHE A 100 15.05 -0.25 -2.05
N LEU A 101 15.09 1.09 -2.10
CA LEU A 101 16.32 1.87 -2.18
C LEU A 101 17.16 1.79 -0.89
N GLU A 102 16.54 1.44 0.23
CA GLU A 102 17.22 1.29 1.52
C GLU A 102 17.88 -0.11 1.68
N ARG A 103 17.58 -1.05 0.78
CA ARG A 103 18.02 -2.46 0.89
C ARG A 103 19.48 -2.72 0.50
N GLY A 104 20.22 -1.74 0.01
CA GLY A 104 21.63 -1.92 -0.38
C GLY A 104 22.58 -1.66 0.78
N SER A 105 23.46 -2.61 1.13
CA SER A 105 24.53 -2.43 2.14
C SER A 105 25.70 -1.60 1.64
N HIS A 106 25.95 -1.56 0.33
CA HIS A 106 27.08 -0.87 -0.29
C HIS A 106 26.62 0.28 -1.21
N PRO A 107 27.28 1.44 -1.23
CA PRO A 107 26.86 2.60 -2.05
C PRO A 107 26.70 2.28 -3.54
N LEU A 108 27.62 1.50 -4.13
CA LEU A 108 27.56 1.11 -5.54
C LEU A 108 26.34 0.23 -5.85
N SER A 109 26.00 -0.72 -4.96
CA SER A 109 24.82 -1.58 -5.12
C SER A 109 23.53 -0.77 -5.02
N ARG A 110 23.47 0.22 -4.13
CA ARG A 110 22.33 1.15 -4.00
C ARG A 110 22.19 2.03 -5.24
N TRP A 111 23.30 2.55 -5.77
CA TRP A 111 23.31 3.34 -6.99
C TRP A 111 22.80 2.51 -8.19
N LEU A 112 23.32 1.29 -8.36
CA LEU A 112 22.92 0.40 -9.45
C LEU A 112 21.45 -0.01 -9.33
N LEU A 113 20.98 -0.31 -8.10
CA LEU A 113 19.59 -0.62 -7.83
C LEU A 113 18.68 0.56 -8.18
N LYS A 114 19.07 1.79 -7.78
CA LYS A 114 18.34 3.00 -8.14
C LYS A 114 18.24 3.16 -9.66
N LYS A 115 19.34 2.99 -10.38
CA LYS A 115 19.38 3.13 -11.86
C LYS A 115 18.46 2.10 -12.54
N LEU A 116 18.56 0.83 -12.17
CA LEU A 116 17.87 -0.27 -12.84
C LEU A 116 16.39 -0.38 -12.44
N TRP A 117 16.05 -0.05 -11.18
CA TRP A 117 14.69 -0.23 -10.64
C TRP A 117 13.87 1.05 -10.58
N LEU A 118 14.52 2.22 -10.64
CA LEU A 118 13.81 3.49 -10.56
C LEU A 118 14.10 4.39 -11.76
N ASP A 119 15.35 4.88 -11.93
CA ASP A 119 15.65 5.94 -12.88
C ASP A 119 15.29 5.55 -14.32
N TRP A 120 15.82 4.43 -14.82
CA TRP A 120 15.56 3.98 -16.19
C TRP A 120 14.10 3.57 -16.44
N PRO A 121 13.44 2.79 -15.56
CA PRO A 121 12.02 2.52 -15.72
C PRO A 121 11.16 3.78 -15.75
N VAL A 122 11.38 4.72 -14.84
CA VAL A 122 10.65 5.98 -14.81
C VAL A 122 10.90 6.82 -16.08
N GLN A 123 12.15 6.93 -16.54
CA GLN A 123 12.46 7.66 -17.77
C GLN A 123 11.78 7.05 -18.98
N ARG A 124 11.77 5.72 -19.11
CA ARG A 124 11.27 5.00 -20.27
C ARG A 124 9.75 4.90 -20.32
N ALA A 125 9.07 4.71 -19.19
CA ALA A 125 7.61 4.63 -19.14
C ALA A 125 6.97 5.93 -19.67
N ARG A 126 5.83 5.82 -20.35
CA ARG A 126 5.05 6.99 -20.80
C ARG A 126 4.48 7.75 -19.61
N MET A 127 3.92 7.03 -18.67
CA MET A 127 3.34 7.55 -17.43
C MET A 127 3.78 6.66 -16.26
N VAL A 128 3.93 7.27 -15.11
CA VAL A 128 4.15 6.59 -13.83
C VAL A 128 2.97 6.90 -12.92
N THR A 129 2.44 5.91 -12.23
CA THR A 129 1.49 6.13 -11.15
C THR A 129 2.14 5.84 -9.79
N ALA A 130 1.83 6.68 -8.83
CA ALA A 130 2.18 6.51 -7.44
C ALA A 130 0.89 6.30 -6.62
N VAL A 131 0.97 5.52 -5.56
CA VAL A 131 -0.22 5.19 -4.74
C VAL A 131 -0.57 6.30 -3.73
N SER A 132 0.32 7.28 -3.55
CA SER A 132 0.12 8.46 -2.70
C SER A 132 0.88 9.66 -3.25
N ASP A 133 0.50 10.88 -2.84
CA ASP A 133 1.25 12.09 -3.19
C ASP A 133 2.63 12.10 -2.53
N ALA A 134 2.76 11.54 -1.33
CA ALA A 134 4.05 11.34 -0.70
C ALA A 134 4.98 10.48 -1.57
N THR A 135 4.50 9.34 -2.09
CA THR A 135 5.28 8.49 -3.02
C THR A 135 5.54 9.21 -4.34
N ARG A 136 4.57 9.95 -4.88
CA ARG A 136 4.74 10.76 -6.09
C ARG A 136 5.87 11.77 -5.95
N LEU A 137 5.88 12.54 -4.89
CA LEU A 137 6.92 13.54 -4.61
C LEU A 137 8.30 12.87 -4.44
N ALA A 138 8.37 11.75 -3.72
CA ALA A 138 9.59 11.00 -3.55
C ALA A 138 10.15 10.49 -4.91
N ILE A 139 9.30 9.98 -5.82
CA ILE A 139 9.71 9.58 -7.17
C ILE A 139 10.30 10.77 -7.94
N ILE A 140 9.62 11.91 -7.95
CA ILE A 140 10.06 13.13 -8.64
C ILE A 140 11.40 13.60 -8.09
N GLN A 141 11.54 13.69 -6.77
CA GLN A 141 12.78 14.11 -6.11
C GLN A 141 13.94 13.15 -6.39
N CYS A 142 13.69 11.84 -6.33
CA CYS A 142 14.74 10.84 -6.55
C CYS A 142 15.21 10.75 -8.00
N THR A 143 14.31 10.96 -8.97
CA THR A 143 14.61 10.73 -10.40
C THR A 143 14.85 12.01 -11.20
N GLY A 144 14.36 13.16 -10.72
CA GLY A 144 14.35 14.41 -11.46
C GLY A 144 13.41 14.41 -12.67
N CYS A 145 12.44 13.47 -12.75
CA CYS A 145 11.50 13.44 -13.87
C CYS A 145 10.50 14.61 -13.80
N PRO A 146 9.92 15.02 -14.94
CA PRO A 146 8.90 16.05 -14.95
C PRO A 146 7.70 15.67 -14.04
N PRO A 147 7.18 16.60 -13.22
CA PRO A 147 6.02 16.34 -12.32
C PRO A 147 4.78 15.82 -13.05
N SER A 148 4.57 16.24 -14.30
CA SER A 148 3.46 15.79 -15.16
C SER A 148 3.54 14.32 -15.54
N LYS A 149 4.72 13.69 -15.43
CA LYS A 149 4.93 12.27 -15.74
C LYS A 149 4.40 11.34 -14.65
N VAL A 150 4.28 11.81 -13.41
CA VAL A 150 3.87 11.02 -12.26
C VAL A 150 2.50 11.48 -11.77
N VAL A 151 1.53 10.57 -11.79
CA VAL A 151 0.14 10.82 -11.36
C VAL A 151 -0.15 9.99 -10.12
N THR A 152 -0.85 10.56 -9.15
CA THR A 152 -1.32 9.81 -7.98
C THR A 152 -2.61 9.09 -8.32
N ILE A 153 -2.60 7.75 -8.20
CA ILE A 153 -3.79 6.90 -8.22
C ILE A 153 -3.75 6.05 -6.95
N PRO A 154 -4.62 6.31 -5.99
CA PRO A 154 -4.58 5.62 -4.70
C PRO A 154 -4.96 4.15 -4.82
N THR A 155 -4.65 3.40 -3.80
CA THR A 155 -5.11 2.03 -3.64
C THR A 155 -6.53 2.03 -3.09
N LEU A 156 -7.41 1.18 -3.61
CA LEU A 156 -8.77 1.04 -3.10
C LEU A 156 -8.82 0.18 -1.82
N VAL A 157 -9.85 0.40 -1.01
CA VAL A 157 -10.21 -0.53 0.07
C VAL A 157 -11.10 -1.64 -0.48
N SER A 158 -10.86 -2.89 -0.06
CA SER A 158 -11.67 -4.04 -0.49
C SER A 158 -13.10 -3.95 0.06
N ASP A 159 -14.09 -4.29 -0.78
CA ASP A 159 -15.52 -4.38 -0.40
C ASP A 159 -15.78 -5.40 0.71
N THR A 160 -14.82 -6.26 1.01
CA THR A 160 -14.89 -7.21 2.13
C THR A 160 -14.94 -6.48 3.46
N TYR A 161 -14.27 -5.34 3.59
CA TYR A 161 -14.32 -4.57 4.83
C TYR A 161 -15.61 -3.80 4.93
N THR A 162 -16.40 -4.11 5.97
CA THR A 162 -17.70 -3.50 6.21
C THR A 162 -17.76 -2.86 7.58
N ARG A 163 -18.51 -1.77 7.67
CA ARG A 163 -18.75 -1.09 8.95
C ARG A 163 -19.31 -2.06 9.98
N LYS A 164 -18.72 -2.03 11.18
CA LYS A 164 -19.18 -2.84 12.32
C LYS A 164 -19.20 -2.00 13.58
N SER A 165 -20.40 -1.76 14.13
CA SER A 165 -20.52 -1.09 15.41
C SER A 165 -19.84 -1.92 16.52
N LYS A 166 -19.17 -1.25 17.43
CA LYS A 166 -18.53 -1.85 18.60
C LYS A 166 -18.51 -0.84 19.74
N VAL A 167 -18.87 -1.27 20.94
CA VAL A 167 -18.64 -0.48 22.15
C VAL A 167 -17.15 -0.50 22.47
N PHE A 168 -16.56 0.68 22.60
CA PHE A 168 -15.13 0.81 22.90
C PHE A 168 -14.83 0.33 24.31
N ASN A 169 -13.88 -0.57 24.46
CA ASN A 169 -13.44 -1.03 25.78
C ASN A 169 -12.38 -0.09 26.35
N ARG A 170 -12.81 0.87 27.17
CA ARG A 170 -11.91 1.89 27.75
C ARG A 170 -10.98 1.32 28.81
N GLU A 171 -11.41 0.31 29.58
CA GLU A 171 -10.63 -0.26 30.67
C GLU A 171 -9.46 -1.13 30.17
N ARG A 172 -9.73 -1.92 29.12
CA ARG A 172 -8.74 -2.81 28.52
C ARG A 172 -8.92 -2.90 27.02
N PRO A 173 -8.55 -1.84 26.25
CA PRO A 173 -8.75 -1.82 24.82
C PRO A 173 -7.89 -2.87 24.11
N GLN A 174 -8.46 -3.45 23.04
CA GLN A 174 -7.73 -4.33 22.15
C GLN A 174 -7.03 -3.49 21.07
N ILE A 175 -5.71 -3.48 21.10
CA ILE A 175 -4.87 -2.78 20.12
C ILE A 175 -4.49 -3.76 19.01
N LEU A 176 -4.65 -3.35 17.75
CA LEU A 176 -4.24 -4.13 16.59
C LEU A 176 -2.93 -3.58 16.01
N HIS A 177 -1.94 -4.44 15.80
CA HIS A 177 -0.70 -4.15 15.11
C HIS A 177 -0.52 -5.09 13.93
N ILE A 178 -0.17 -4.55 12.74
CA ILE A 178 -0.11 -5.34 11.49
C ILE A 178 1.26 -5.20 10.84
N GLY A 179 1.89 -6.35 10.62
CA GLY A 179 3.19 -6.47 9.98
C GLY A 179 4.36 -6.30 10.94
N LEU A 180 5.48 -6.97 10.63
CA LEU A 180 6.68 -7.01 11.48
C LEU A 180 7.95 -6.61 10.74
N ALA A 181 7.83 -6.09 9.51
CA ALA A 181 8.95 -5.50 8.79
C ALA A 181 9.53 -4.31 9.57
N PRO A 182 10.81 -3.98 9.42
CA PRO A 182 11.47 -2.93 10.21
C PRO A 182 10.73 -1.59 10.22
N ASN A 183 10.16 -1.19 9.07
CA ASN A 183 9.37 0.03 8.93
C ASN A 183 8.07 0.04 9.73
N LYS A 184 7.56 -1.13 10.18
CA LYS A 184 6.33 -1.25 10.99
C LYS A 184 6.53 -0.83 12.44
N ASN A 185 7.74 -0.50 12.84
CA ASN A 185 8.09 0.15 14.11
C ASN A 185 7.69 -0.66 15.36
N PHE A 186 7.65 -1.98 15.23
CA PHE A 186 7.17 -2.88 16.29
C PHE A 186 7.83 -2.63 17.65
N HIS A 187 9.16 -2.43 17.67
CA HIS A 187 9.90 -2.21 18.92
C HIS A 187 9.38 -1.00 19.70
N ARG A 188 9.18 0.16 19.05
CA ARG A 188 8.67 1.35 19.72
C ARG A 188 7.19 1.22 20.10
N HIS A 189 6.41 0.46 19.34
CA HIS A 189 5.02 0.17 19.70
C HIS A 189 4.94 -0.62 21.01
N VAL A 190 5.77 -1.65 21.19
CA VAL A 190 5.85 -2.42 22.44
C VAL A 190 6.22 -1.52 23.62
N LEU A 191 7.24 -0.66 23.44
CA LEU A 191 7.64 0.30 24.50
C LEU A 191 6.51 1.28 24.84
N ALA A 192 5.77 1.76 23.84
CA ALA A 192 4.65 2.68 24.07
C ALA A 192 3.46 2.01 24.77
N LEU A 193 3.28 0.70 24.60
CA LEU A 193 2.21 -0.06 25.26
C LEU A 193 2.57 -0.53 26.67
N ALA A 194 3.86 -0.54 27.03
CA ALA A 194 4.31 -1.04 28.33
C ALA A 194 3.59 -0.30 29.49
N GLY A 195 2.97 -1.09 30.41
CA GLY A 195 2.20 -0.57 31.53
C GLY A 195 0.81 0.02 31.18
N LEU A 196 0.37 -0.02 29.91
CA LEU A 196 -1.03 0.25 29.56
C LEU A 196 -1.89 -1.01 29.83
N PRO A 197 -3.06 -0.86 30.45
CA PRO A 197 -4.01 -1.96 30.61
C PRO A 197 -4.70 -2.27 29.26
N CYS A 198 -4.02 -2.98 28.37
CA CYS A 198 -4.53 -3.31 27.03
C CYS A 198 -4.17 -4.75 26.65
N THR A 199 -4.79 -5.25 25.57
CA THR A 199 -4.39 -6.50 24.92
C THR A 199 -3.89 -6.16 23.51
N LEU A 200 -2.72 -6.66 23.13
CA LEU A 200 -2.14 -6.46 21.80
C LEU A 200 -2.43 -7.66 20.91
N GLN A 201 -3.14 -7.45 19.81
CA GLN A 201 -3.22 -8.41 18.72
C GLN A 201 -2.20 -8.06 17.64
N ILE A 202 -1.35 -9.01 17.29
CA ILE A 202 -0.28 -8.85 16.31
C ILE A 202 -0.59 -9.74 15.11
N ILE A 203 -0.57 -9.15 13.91
CA ILE A 203 -0.68 -9.90 12.66
C ILE A 203 0.68 -9.96 11.99
N GLY A 204 1.30 -11.12 12.06
CA GLY A 204 2.60 -11.41 11.47
C GLY A 204 3.36 -12.49 12.25
N PRO A 205 4.33 -13.16 11.62
CA PRO A 205 5.15 -14.20 12.27
C PRO A 205 6.19 -13.54 13.20
N LEU A 206 6.02 -13.70 14.50
CA LEU A 206 6.98 -13.19 15.50
C LEU A 206 8.24 -14.04 15.52
N SER A 207 9.39 -13.39 15.61
CA SER A 207 10.67 -14.01 15.93
C SER A 207 10.81 -14.20 17.46
N GLU A 208 11.72 -15.09 17.88
CA GLU A 208 12.04 -15.30 19.31
C GLU A 208 12.49 -13.98 19.99
N ALA A 209 13.23 -13.13 19.32
CA ALA A 209 13.65 -11.83 19.85
C ALA A 209 12.44 -10.91 20.09
N GLN A 210 11.43 -10.94 19.21
CA GLN A 210 10.20 -10.18 19.38
C GLN A 210 9.33 -10.75 20.51
N HIS A 211 9.23 -12.06 20.65
CA HIS A 211 8.60 -12.70 21.80
C HIS A 211 9.28 -12.34 23.12
N ALA A 212 10.62 -12.37 23.16
CA ALA A 212 11.38 -11.94 24.33
C ALA A 212 11.14 -10.49 24.70
N HIS A 213 11.08 -9.60 23.68
CA HIS A 213 10.79 -8.18 23.88
C HIS A 213 9.39 -7.93 24.46
N LEU A 214 8.36 -8.63 23.97
CA LEU A 214 7.01 -8.58 24.52
C LEU A 214 6.95 -9.05 25.99
N ARG A 215 7.61 -10.16 26.30
CA ARG A 215 7.71 -10.68 27.69
C ARG A 215 8.44 -9.73 28.63
N GLN A 216 9.56 -9.15 28.18
CA GLN A 216 10.34 -8.18 28.97
C GLN A 216 9.49 -6.97 29.40
N HIS A 217 8.59 -6.50 28.52
CA HIS A 217 7.71 -5.38 28.78
C HIS A 217 6.31 -5.76 29.31
N GLN A 218 6.13 -7.04 29.66
CA GLN A 218 4.90 -7.59 30.25
C GLN A 218 3.65 -7.29 29.41
N ILE A 219 3.78 -7.31 28.09
CA ILE A 219 2.67 -7.09 27.17
C ILE A 219 1.77 -8.34 27.17
N ASP A 220 0.47 -8.15 27.44
CA ASP A 220 -0.53 -9.17 27.15
C ASP A 220 -0.82 -9.17 25.64
N TYR A 221 -0.50 -10.27 24.94
CA TYR A 221 -0.62 -10.32 23.49
C TYR A 221 -1.08 -11.66 22.96
N ARG A 222 -1.64 -11.60 21.76
CA ARG A 222 -1.83 -12.75 20.87
C ARG A 222 -1.23 -12.43 19.50
N ALA A 223 -0.73 -13.44 18.80
CA ALA A 223 -0.15 -13.30 17.48
C ALA A 223 -0.75 -14.32 16.52
N ASP A 224 -1.10 -13.83 15.34
CA ASP A 224 -1.64 -14.61 14.24
C ASP A 224 -0.80 -14.35 12.98
N ALA A 225 -0.53 -15.38 12.18
CA ALA A 225 0.20 -15.23 10.94
C ALA A 225 -0.62 -15.74 9.76
N ASN A 226 -0.41 -15.14 8.58
CA ASN A 226 -1.01 -15.58 7.32
C ASN A 226 -2.55 -15.69 7.37
N LEU A 227 -3.21 -14.73 8.03
CA LEU A 227 -4.67 -14.72 8.12
C LEU A 227 -5.31 -14.59 6.72
N PRO A 228 -6.34 -15.39 6.40
CA PRO A 228 -7.18 -15.14 5.25
C PRO A 228 -7.98 -13.84 5.41
N LEU A 229 -8.49 -13.31 4.30
CA LEU A 229 -9.11 -11.98 4.27
C LEU A 229 -10.27 -11.81 5.25
N ASP A 230 -11.11 -12.83 5.40
CA ASP A 230 -12.22 -12.85 6.36
C ASP A 230 -11.75 -12.83 7.82
N ALA A 231 -10.63 -13.49 8.14
CA ALA A 231 -10.01 -13.43 9.46
C ALA A 231 -9.35 -12.06 9.73
N MET A 232 -8.74 -11.45 8.70
CA MET A 232 -8.25 -10.07 8.80
C MET A 232 -9.40 -9.10 9.10
N GLN A 233 -10.53 -9.22 8.39
CA GLN A 233 -11.73 -8.42 8.66
C GLN A 233 -12.18 -8.59 10.11
N ARG A 234 -12.25 -9.84 10.61
CA ARG A 234 -12.60 -10.10 12.02
C ARG A 234 -11.64 -9.47 13.00
N ALA A 235 -10.34 -9.43 12.70
CA ALA A 235 -9.33 -8.78 13.54
C ALA A 235 -9.58 -7.26 13.65
N TYR A 236 -9.89 -6.59 12.54
CA TYR A 236 -10.29 -5.18 12.56
C TYR A 236 -11.62 -4.97 13.29
N GLN A 237 -12.61 -5.86 13.11
CA GLN A 237 -13.89 -5.75 13.80
C GLN A 237 -13.76 -5.94 15.31
N ALA A 238 -12.81 -6.75 15.75
CA ALA A 238 -12.59 -7.07 17.15
C ALA A 238 -11.76 -6.01 17.88
N CYS A 239 -10.82 -5.32 17.20
CA CYS A 239 -9.97 -4.33 17.86
C CYS A 239 -10.74 -3.06 18.26
N ASP A 240 -10.19 -2.31 19.19
CA ASP A 240 -10.65 -0.98 19.58
C ASP A 240 -9.82 0.11 18.88
N VAL A 241 -8.51 -0.10 18.77
CA VAL A 241 -7.56 0.85 18.18
C VAL A 241 -6.67 0.13 17.18
N LEU A 242 -6.47 0.70 16.00
CA LEU A 242 -5.35 0.35 15.14
C LEU A 242 -4.13 1.20 15.53
N LEU A 243 -3.03 0.56 15.92
CA LEU A 243 -1.72 1.21 16.11
C LEU A 243 -0.84 0.92 14.90
N PHE A 244 -0.66 1.93 14.06
CA PHE A 244 0.06 1.83 12.78
C PHE A 244 1.06 2.99 12.59
N ALA A 245 1.86 3.29 13.62
CA ALA A 245 2.88 4.34 13.58
C ALA A 245 4.17 3.85 12.90
N SER A 246 4.06 3.51 11.61
CA SER A 246 5.18 3.08 10.77
C SER A 246 6.15 4.24 10.49
N THR A 247 7.42 3.90 10.18
CA THR A 247 8.44 4.91 9.82
C THR A 247 8.46 5.20 8.31
N LEU A 248 7.92 4.31 7.49
CA LEU A 248 7.81 4.47 6.04
C LEU A 248 6.66 3.62 5.50
N GLU A 249 5.78 4.23 4.72
CA GLU A 249 4.74 3.55 3.94
C GLU A 249 4.59 4.21 2.58
N GLY A 250 4.29 3.40 1.57
CA GLY A 250 3.90 3.94 0.26
C GLY A 250 2.45 4.42 0.24
N PHE A 251 1.57 3.73 0.97
CA PHE A 251 0.16 4.07 1.10
C PHE A 251 -0.30 4.01 2.56
N GLY A 252 -0.45 2.81 3.12
CA GLY A 252 -0.97 2.62 4.47
C GLY A 252 -2.36 1.98 4.46
N MET A 253 -2.52 0.88 3.71
CA MET A 253 -3.79 0.12 3.63
C MET A 253 -4.47 -0.09 4.98
N PRO A 254 -3.74 -0.48 6.06
CA PRO A 254 -4.37 -0.69 7.36
C PRO A 254 -5.16 0.51 7.88
N ILE A 255 -4.77 1.74 7.53
CA ILE A 255 -5.47 2.96 7.96
C ILE A 255 -6.89 2.98 7.38
N ILE A 256 -7.03 2.84 6.06
CA ILE A 256 -8.35 2.90 5.40
C ILE A 256 -9.21 1.66 5.71
N GLU A 257 -8.59 0.49 5.93
CA GLU A 257 -9.27 -0.74 6.36
C GLU A 257 -9.90 -0.55 7.76
N ALA A 258 -9.13 0.01 8.72
CA ALA A 258 -9.61 0.32 10.07
C ALA A 258 -10.72 1.39 10.05
N GLN A 259 -10.54 2.45 9.28
CA GLN A 259 -11.53 3.52 9.12
C GLN A 259 -12.84 2.99 8.51
N THR A 260 -12.76 2.10 7.50
CA THR A 260 -13.93 1.46 6.89
C THR A 260 -14.72 0.65 7.90
N VAL A 261 -14.03 -0.10 8.77
CA VAL A 261 -14.68 -0.89 9.81
C VAL A 261 -15.19 -0.01 10.98
N GLY A 262 -14.72 1.21 11.08
CA GLY A 262 -15.09 2.16 12.14
C GLY A 262 -14.22 2.00 13.39
N ARG A 263 -12.91 1.88 13.20
CA ARG A 263 -11.93 1.84 14.30
C ARG A 263 -11.11 3.10 14.31
N VAL A 264 -10.81 3.60 15.51
CA VAL A 264 -9.89 4.72 15.65
C VAL A 264 -8.48 4.28 15.30
N VAL A 265 -7.74 5.19 14.66
CA VAL A 265 -6.40 4.94 14.16
C VAL A 265 -5.41 5.86 14.86
N VAL A 266 -4.31 5.29 15.37
CA VAL A 266 -3.10 6.01 15.78
C VAL A 266 -2.03 5.69 14.75
N THR A 267 -1.56 6.71 14.03
CA THR A 267 -0.59 6.55 12.94
C THR A 267 0.44 7.67 12.91
N SER A 268 1.46 7.54 12.06
CA SER A 268 2.56 8.50 11.99
C SER A 268 2.14 9.82 11.33
N ASP A 269 2.81 10.89 11.73
CA ASP A 269 2.75 12.22 11.13
C ASP A 269 3.67 12.39 9.91
N ILE A 270 4.27 11.31 9.42
CA ILE A 270 5.24 11.29 8.31
C ILE A 270 4.79 10.38 7.17
N SER A 271 5.52 10.45 6.04
CA SER A 271 5.32 9.62 4.85
C SER A 271 3.91 9.82 4.25
N SER A 272 3.25 8.75 3.79
CA SER A 272 1.88 8.81 3.24
C SER A 272 0.78 8.85 4.30
N MET A 273 1.08 8.55 5.56
CA MET A 273 0.07 8.31 6.60
C MET A 273 -0.81 9.53 6.92
N PRO A 274 -0.30 10.77 7.00
CA PRO A 274 -1.16 11.96 7.17
C PRO A 274 -2.12 12.15 6.00
N GLU A 275 -1.65 11.99 4.77
CA GLU A 275 -2.43 12.09 3.54
C GLU A 275 -3.55 11.05 3.48
N ILE A 276 -3.19 9.78 3.74
CA ILE A 276 -4.12 8.65 3.63
C ILE A 276 -5.14 8.67 4.76
N SER A 277 -4.73 9.08 5.96
CA SER A 277 -5.67 9.22 7.09
C SER A 277 -6.68 10.36 6.91
N GLY A 278 -6.37 11.38 6.09
CA GLY A 278 -7.30 12.45 5.75
C GLY A 278 -7.80 13.26 6.96
N GLY A 279 -6.96 13.46 7.98
CA GLY A 279 -7.34 14.09 9.24
C GLY A 279 -8.19 13.23 10.17
N ALA A 280 -8.43 11.97 9.83
CA ALA A 280 -9.27 11.04 10.57
C ALA A 280 -8.45 10.00 11.37
N ALA A 281 -7.29 10.41 11.89
CA ALA A 281 -6.44 9.61 12.76
C ALA A 281 -5.71 10.48 13.78
N CYS A 282 -5.32 9.89 14.90
CA CYS A 282 -4.41 10.53 15.84
C CYS A 282 -2.98 10.39 15.27
N LEU A 283 -2.38 11.51 14.87
CA LEU A 283 -1.03 11.56 14.32
C LEU A 283 0.00 11.65 15.43
N VAL A 284 1.08 10.87 15.32
CA VAL A 284 2.16 10.80 16.31
C VAL A 284 3.52 10.76 15.61
N ASP A 285 4.57 11.27 16.29
CA ASP A 285 5.95 11.07 15.85
C ASP A 285 6.35 9.60 16.06
N PRO A 286 6.60 8.81 14.98
CA PRO A 286 6.93 7.40 15.09
C PRO A 286 8.30 7.13 15.72
N TYR A 287 9.15 8.13 15.80
CA TYR A 287 10.48 8.00 16.40
C TYR A 287 10.49 8.24 17.92
N GLN A 288 9.40 8.80 18.47
CA GLN A 288 9.27 9.15 19.90
C GLN A 288 8.24 8.22 20.56
N VAL A 289 8.73 7.34 21.43
CA VAL A 289 7.86 6.42 22.22
C VAL A 289 6.82 7.19 23.03
N ALA A 290 7.21 8.33 23.62
CA ALA A 290 6.31 9.19 24.39
C ALA A 290 5.17 9.77 23.53
N SER A 291 5.45 10.13 22.27
CA SER A 291 4.43 10.62 21.34
C SER A 291 3.42 9.53 20.99
N ILE A 292 3.90 8.30 20.69
CA ILE A 292 3.05 7.14 20.42
C ILE A 292 2.17 6.85 21.65
N ARG A 293 2.76 6.86 22.84
CA ARG A 293 2.06 6.64 24.10
C ARG A 293 0.97 7.68 24.33
N ALA A 294 1.30 8.96 24.22
CA ALA A 294 0.33 10.05 24.37
C ALA A 294 -0.82 9.95 23.39
N GLY A 295 -0.55 9.59 22.12
CA GLY A 295 -1.59 9.35 21.11
C GLY A 295 -2.53 8.21 21.49
N LEU A 296 -2.01 7.10 22.02
CA LEU A 296 -2.80 5.98 22.52
C LEU A 296 -3.66 6.41 23.71
N GLU A 297 -3.09 7.04 24.71
CA GLU A 297 -3.82 7.53 25.90
C GLU A 297 -4.93 8.50 25.52
N ARG A 298 -4.65 9.40 24.59
CA ARG A 298 -5.63 10.36 24.10
C ARG A 298 -6.85 9.68 23.48
N VAL A 299 -6.66 8.73 22.54
CA VAL A 299 -7.80 8.04 21.91
C VAL A 299 -8.53 7.10 22.87
N ILE A 300 -7.85 6.60 23.92
CA ILE A 300 -8.46 5.76 24.96
C ILE A 300 -9.32 6.59 25.91
N HIS A 301 -8.85 7.76 26.34
CA HIS A 301 -9.47 8.52 27.41
C HIS A 301 -10.39 9.63 26.93
N GLU A 302 -10.12 10.27 25.79
CA GLU A 302 -10.91 11.36 25.25
C GLU A 302 -12.00 10.81 24.27
N THR A 303 -13.19 10.57 24.80
CA THR A 303 -14.29 9.95 24.02
C THR A 303 -14.69 10.80 22.81
N ASP A 304 -14.92 12.12 22.99
CA ASP A 304 -15.36 13.01 21.92
C ASP A 304 -14.32 13.09 20.80
N TYR A 305 -13.05 13.16 21.16
CA TYR A 305 -11.94 13.13 20.19
C TYR A 305 -11.94 11.82 19.39
N ARG A 306 -12.03 10.68 20.06
CA ARG A 306 -12.08 9.36 19.42
C ARG A 306 -13.27 9.25 18.46
N GLU A 307 -14.47 9.61 18.90
CA GLU A 307 -15.68 9.52 18.07
C GLU A 307 -15.63 10.48 16.88
N SER A 308 -15.03 11.66 17.04
CA SER A 308 -14.80 12.58 15.92
C SER A 308 -13.88 11.97 14.85
N LEU A 309 -12.81 11.27 15.25
CA LEU A 309 -11.92 10.58 14.32
C LEU A 309 -12.59 9.42 13.60
N ILE A 310 -13.41 8.62 14.31
CA ILE A 310 -14.16 7.52 13.70
C ILE A 310 -15.16 8.06 12.66
N THR A 311 -15.87 9.12 12.99
CA THR A 311 -16.83 9.77 12.08
C THR A 311 -16.14 10.34 10.84
N ALA A 312 -15.03 11.04 11.03
CA ALA A 312 -14.20 11.53 9.93
C ALA A 312 -13.63 10.39 9.07
N GLY A 313 -13.31 9.24 9.68
CA GLY A 313 -12.82 8.06 8.98
C GLY A 313 -13.83 7.52 7.95
N TYR A 314 -15.11 7.47 8.30
CA TYR A 314 -16.16 7.05 7.35
C TYR A 314 -16.29 7.99 6.14
N LEU A 315 -16.02 9.27 6.31
CA LEU A 315 -16.01 10.23 5.19
C LEU A 315 -14.73 10.07 4.37
N ASN A 316 -13.58 9.89 5.02
CA ASN A 316 -12.29 9.77 4.35
C ASN A 316 -12.23 8.57 3.40
N VAL A 317 -12.76 7.40 3.79
CA VAL A 317 -12.69 6.19 2.97
C VAL A 317 -13.46 6.29 1.66
N GLN A 318 -14.39 7.24 1.53
CA GLN A 318 -15.10 7.51 0.28
C GLN A 318 -14.16 7.98 -0.86
N ARG A 319 -12.96 8.42 -0.54
CA ARG A 319 -11.92 8.79 -1.51
C ARG A 319 -11.28 7.57 -2.20
N PHE A 320 -11.49 6.37 -1.67
CA PHE A 320 -10.77 5.15 -2.04
C PHE A 320 -11.71 4.04 -2.53
N THR A 321 -12.81 4.42 -3.17
CA THR A 321 -13.77 3.46 -3.74
C THR A 321 -13.21 2.80 -5.00
N GLY A 322 -13.67 1.58 -5.27
CA GLY A 322 -13.23 0.83 -6.44
C GLY A 322 -13.56 1.53 -7.76
N GLU A 323 -14.73 2.17 -7.84
CA GLU A 323 -15.16 2.93 -9.01
C GLU A 323 -14.23 4.11 -9.31
N GLN A 324 -13.87 4.91 -8.28
CA GLN A 324 -12.99 6.06 -8.47
C GLN A 324 -11.58 5.65 -8.90
N VAL A 325 -11.02 4.61 -8.26
CA VAL A 325 -9.70 4.10 -8.61
C VAL A 325 -9.69 3.51 -10.03
N ALA A 326 -10.68 2.69 -10.38
CA ALA A 326 -10.80 2.11 -11.71
C ALA A 326 -11.00 3.19 -12.78
N GLN A 327 -11.82 4.22 -12.51
CA GLN A 327 -12.01 5.35 -13.41
C GLN A 327 -10.70 6.11 -13.64
N ALA A 328 -9.90 6.34 -12.58
CA ALA A 328 -8.59 7.00 -12.69
C ALA A 328 -7.61 6.19 -13.57
N TYR A 329 -7.57 4.85 -13.40
CA TYR A 329 -6.77 3.99 -14.27
C TYR A 329 -7.28 3.99 -15.71
N ALA A 330 -8.60 3.94 -15.93
CA ALA A 330 -9.20 4.00 -17.26
C ALA A 330 -8.79 5.28 -18.01
N GLN A 331 -8.88 6.43 -17.34
CA GLN A 331 -8.43 7.71 -17.88
C GLN A 331 -6.92 7.72 -18.19
N ALA A 332 -6.09 7.09 -17.33
CA ALA A 332 -4.66 6.97 -17.57
C ALA A 332 -4.37 6.13 -18.83
N TYR A 333 -5.08 5.03 -19.02
CA TYR A 333 -4.95 4.18 -20.22
C TYR A 333 -5.38 4.93 -21.49
N GLU A 334 -6.53 5.62 -21.46
CA GLU A 334 -7.03 6.42 -22.59
C GLU A 334 -6.02 7.51 -22.99
N LYS A 335 -5.43 8.22 -22.02
CA LYS A 335 -4.40 9.24 -22.29
C LYS A 335 -3.16 8.65 -22.94
N ILE A 336 -2.71 7.46 -22.49
CA ILE A 336 -1.56 6.78 -23.09
C ILE A 336 -1.86 6.35 -24.51
N ALA A 337 -3.02 5.74 -24.77
CA ALA A 337 -3.45 5.27 -26.08
C ALA A 337 -3.58 6.42 -27.09
N ALA A 338 -4.16 7.53 -26.67
CA ALA A 338 -4.30 8.73 -27.49
C ALA A 338 -2.99 9.50 -27.69
N ASN A 339 -1.88 9.07 -27.07
CA ASN A 339 -0.57 9.73 -27.11
C ASN A 339 -0.61 11.21 -26.69
N LEU A 340 -1.59 11.59 -25.85
CA LEU A 340 -1.77 12.95 -25.36
C LEU A 340 -0.65 13.34 -24.40
N ASP A 341 -0.20 14.60 -24.47
CA ASP A 341 0.74 15.14 -23.50
C ASP A 341 0.05 15.40 -22.16
N PHE A 342 0.76 15.18 -21.06
CA PHE A 342 0.27 15.35 -19.68
C PHE A 342 0.45 16.80 -19.19
N ALA A 343 0.50 17.76 -20.12
CA ALA A 343 0.56 19.18 -19.79
C ALA A 343 -0.87 19.69 -19.56
N SER A 344 -1.18 19.89 -18.34
CA SER A 344 -2.10 20.80 -17.65
C SER A 344 -2.90 20.15 -16.54
#